data_a381ee62a6184446892e3c9590852a47
#
_entry.id   a381ee62a6184446892e3c9590852a47
#
_cell.length_a   1.000
_cell.length_b   1.000
_cell.length_c   1.000
_cell.angle_alpha   90.00
_cell.angle_beta   90.00
_cell.angle_gamma   90.00
#
_symmetry.space_group_name_H-M   'P 1'
#
loop_
_entity.id
_entity.type
_entity.pdbx_description
1 polymer ?
#
loop_
_entity_poly.entity_id
_entity_poly.type
_entity_poly.pdbx_seq_one_letter_code
_entity_poly.pdbx_strand_id
1 'polypeptide(L)'
;MEEVLDILVVGAGPTGLACAIEAVLGNFSVLVVEKGCLVNSLFSYPPGMTFFTTRERLEIGNIPFNSVNVKPTRAEALEYYRGVTESYHLPVHYQERVVGVAGTDGNFEVHANTADGEQKCYRARKVVVATGYYDIPNLIGIPGEDLPKVSHYYGEAHAFYQRKVAVIGGANSAAIAALDLFRHGAQVTIIHAEAELSRHIKYWIRPDIENRIKEGSIRAYMESTVKEITPDSIWFENAQGERTRIENDYVYALTGYHPDFDFLRHIGVEVDPRTSRPNCNTKTRQSNVPGIYLAGVVISGRHTNEIFIENGRFHGKQIIADISKHLGARPSKNRGGEQTDPSQ
;
A
#
# COMPACT_ATOMS: atom_id res chain seq x y z
N MET A 1 17.42 10.23 29.50
CA MET A 1 15.96 10.42 29.27
C MET A 1 15.75 10.22 27.79
N GLU A 2 14.90 9.30 27.41
CA GLU A 2 14.53 9.15 25.97
C GLU A 2 13.90 10.45 25.47
N GLU A 3 14.33 10.89 24.29
CA GLU A 3 13.85 12.11 23.68
C GLU A 3 12.37 11.95 23.29
N VAL A 4 11.50 12.85 23.77
CA VAL A 4 10.09 12.85 23.39
C VAL A 4 9.93 13.53 22.04
N LEU A 5 9.54 12.78 21.02
CA LEU A 5 9.28 13.30 19.68
C LEU A 5 8.02 14.18 19.66
N ASP A 6 8.00 15.21 18.83
CA ASP A 6 6.76 15.93 18.59
C ASP A 6 5.77 15.06 17.80
N ILE A 7 6.27 14.33 16.78
CA ILE A 7 5.46 13.55 15.85
C ILE A 7 6.16 12.21 15.57
N LEU A 8 5.42 11.12 15.68
CA LEU A 8 5.83 9.83 15.18
C LEU A 8 4.90 9.44 14.02
N VAL A 9 5.50 9.06 12.88
CA VAL A 9 4.77 8.62 11.69
C VAL A 9 4.92 7.10 11.54
N VAL A 10 3.82 6.37 11.47
CA VAL A 10 3.78 4.93 11.26
C VAL A 10 3.61 4.63 9.78
N GLY A 11 4.67 4.14 9.15
CA GLY A 11 4.73 3.80 7.73
C GLY A 11 5.49 4.81 6.88
N ALA A 12 6.53 4.33 6.16
CA ALA A 12 7.36 5.10 5.24
C ALA A 12 6.91 4.98 3.77
N GLY A 13 5.61 4.82 3.53
CA GLY A 13 5.03 4.97 2.19
C GLY A 13 5.02 6.43 1.74
N PRO A 14 4.69 6.72 0.47
CA PRO A 14 4.73 8.09 -0.07
C PRO A 14 3.94 9.11 0.76
N THR A 15 2.80 8.72 1.31
CA THR A 15 1.98 9.60 2.17
C THR A 15 2.61 9.81 3.54
N GLY A 16 3.19 8.78 4.15
CA GLY A 16 3.91 8.92 5.43
C GLY A 16 5.13 9.81 5.29
N LEU A 17 5.91 9.64 4.22
CA LEU A 17 7.04 10.52 3.89
C LEU A 17 6.56 11.97 3.68
N ALA A 18 5.45 12.18 2.98
CA ALA A 18 4.89 13.52 2.81
C ALA A 18 4.50 14.15 4.17
N CYS A 19 3.96 13.37 5.11
CA CYS A 19 3.66 13.84 6.46
C CYS A 19 4.96 14.19 7.23
N ALA A 20 5.99 13.36 7.13
CA ALA A 20 7.29 13.63 7.77
C ALA A 20 7.98 14.87 7.21
N ILE A 21 7.92 15.08 5.89
CA ILE A 21 8.44 16.30 5.24
C ILE A 21 7.76 17.55 5.80
N GLU A 22 6.44 17.56 5.84
CA GLU A 22 5.71 18.72 6.37
C GLU A 22 6.01 18.96 7.86
N ALA A 23 6.25 17.88 8.65
CA ALA A 23 6.71 18.00 10.03
C ALA A 23 8.09 18.65 10.12
N VAL A 24 9.06 18.23 9.30
CA VAL A 24 10.40 18.83 9.21
C VAL A 24 10.32 20.30 8.79
N LEU A 25 9.49 20.63 7.80
CA LEU A 25 9.28 22.00 7.35
C LEU A 25 8.62 22.87 8.43
N GLY A 26 7.79 22.27 9.29
CA GLY A 26 7.19 22.91 10.46
C GLY A 26 8.13 22.99 11.69
N ASN A 27 9.39 22.57 11.56
CA ASN A 27 10.41 22.49 12.64
C ASN A 27 10.03 21.57 13.81
N PHE A 28 9.18 20.57 13.58
CA PHE A 28 8.87 19.53 14.57
C PHE A 28 9.93 18.43 14.55
N SER A 29 10.25 17.87 15.73
CA SER A 29 10.99 16.61 15.80
C SER A 29 10.09 15.48 15.33
N VAL A 30 10.55 14.72 14.34
CA VAL A 30 9.79 13.63 13.72
C VAL A 30 10.64 12.37 13.61
N LEU A 31 10.00 11.20 13.75
CA LEU A 31 10.56 9.89 13.40
C LEU A 31 9.52 9.17 12.57
N VAL A 32 9.95 8.49 11.51
CA VAL A 32 9.15 7.54 10.76
C VAL A 32 9.54 6.13 11.16
N VAL A 33 8.57 5.28 11.47
CA VAL A 33 8.79 3.86 11.78
C VAL A 33 8.13 3.00 10.71
N GLU A 34 8.93 2.18 10.02
CA GLU A 34 8.52 1.36 8.87
C GLU A 34 8.79 -0.12 9.14
N LYS A 35 7.78 -0.96 8.95
CA LYS A 35 7.89 -2.41 9.18
C LYS A 35 8.78 -3.15 8.18
N GLY A 36 8.94 -2.60 6.99
CA GLY A 36 9.73 -3.17 5.91
C GLY A 36 10.85 -2.25 5.46
N CYS A 37 10.99 -2.10 4.15
CA CYS A 37 11.92 -1.16 3.53
C CYS A 37 11.23 0.18 3.20
N LEU A 38 12.01 1.17 2.80
CA LEU A 38 11.49 2.44 2.29
C LEU A 38 10.47 2.19 1.17
N VAL A 39 9.30 2.84 1.26
CA VAL A 39 8.15 2.67 0.36
C VAL A 39 7.80 1.22 0.09
N ASN A 40 7.73 0.41 1.15
CA ASN A 40 7.59 -1.05 1.12
C ASN A 40 6.46 -1.55 0.21
N SER A 41 5.30 -0.87 0.18
CA SER A 41 4.20 -1.25 -0.72
C SER A 41 4.59 -1.11 -2.20
N LEU A 42 5.35 -0.06 -2.57
CA LEU A 42 5.85 0.11 -3.94
C LEU A 42 6.93 -0.91 -4.28
N PHE A 43 7.77 -1.26 -3.30
CA PHE A 43 8.74 -2.35 -3.45
C PHE A 43 8.05 -3.70 -3.72
N SER A 44 6.88 -3.92 -3.13
CA SER A 44 6.11 -5.17 -3.30
C SER A 44 5.26 -5.19 -4.57
N TYR A 45 5.20 -4.11 -5.35
CA TYR A 45 4.55 -4.12 -6.67
C TYR A 45 5.36 -4.93 -7.70
N PRO A 46 4.72 -5.43 -8.77
CA PRO A 46 5.41 -6.17 -9.82
C PRO A 46 6.61 -5.39 -10.39
N PRO A 47 7.77 -6.02 -10.60
CA PRO A 47 8.98 -5.33 -11.08
C PRO A 47 8.79 -4.55 -12.36
N GLY A 48 8.02 -5.09 -13.31
CA GLY A 48 7.69 -4.44 -14.60
C GLY A 48 6.55 -3.41 -14.54
N MET A 49 6.05 -3.06 -13.35
CA MET A 49 4.92 -2.16 -13.23
C MET A 49 5.26 -0.74 -13.68
N THR A 50 4.32 -0.15 -14.45
CA THR A 50 4.26 1.29 -14.77
C THR A 50 3.06 1.89 -14.04
N PHE A 51 3.24 3.05 -13.42
CA PHE A 51 2.17 3.74 -12.72
C PHE A 51 1.03 4.16 -13.67
N PHE A 52 -0.19 4.19 -13.13
CA PHE A 52 -1.35 4.61 -13.91
C PHE A 52 -1.43 6.13 -14.06
N THR A 53 -0.76 6.87 -13.19
CA THR A 53 -0.75 8.32 -13.14
C THR A 53 0.58 8.90 -13.63
N THR A 54 0.61 10.21 -13.88
CA THR A 54 1.81 10.90 -14.33
C THR A 54 2.76 11.19 -13.16
N ARG A 55 4.05 11.36 -13.48
CA ARG A 55 5.12 11.62 -12.51
C ARG A 55 4.83 12.83 -11.62
N GLU A 56 4.28 13.91 -12.19
CA GLU A 56 3.99 15.15 -11.45
C GLU A 56 2.97 14.93 -10.33
N ARG A 57 2.09 13.94 -10.46
CA ARG A 57 1.10 13.59 -9.45
C ARG A 57 1.64 12.70 -8.35
N LEU A 58 2.82 12.13 -8.55
CA LEU A 58 3.52 11.30 -7.57
C LEU A 58 4.52 12.09 -6.72
N GLU A 59 4.77 13.36 -7.08
CA GLU A 59 5.69 14.24 -6.39
C GLU A 59 5.26 14.54 -4.95
N ILE A 60 6.25 14.55 -4.04
CA ILE A 60 6.11 14.98 -2.65
C ILE A 60 7.23 15.95 -2.28
N GLY A 61 7.00 16.78 -1.27
CA GLY A 61 8.04 17.67 -0.72
C GLY A 61 8.54 18.73 -1.70
N ASN A 62 7.76 19.10 -2.73
CA ASN A 62 8.18 20.05 -3.77
C ASN A 62 9.47 19.63 -4.51
N ILE A 63 9.83 18.33 -4.49
CA ILE A 63 10.93 17.79 -5.27
C ILE A 63 10.36 17.24 -6.58
N PRO A 64 10.84 17.70 -7.76
CA PRO A 64 10.38 17.21 -9.05
C PRO A 64 10.69 15.71 -9.24
N PHE A 65 9.73 14.96 -9.77
CA PHE A 65 9.96 13.59 -10.17
C PHE A 65 10.48 13.55 -11.62
N ASN A 66 11.77 13.55 -11.78
CA ASN A 66 12.40 13.47 -13.08
C ASN A 66 12.36 12.01 -13.58
N SER A 67 11.62 11.77 -14.65
CA SER A 67 11.51 10.50 -15.35
C SER A 67 11.50 10.76 -16.85
N VAL A 68 12.06 9.86 -17.64
CA VAL A 68 12.00 9.89 -19.10
C VAL A 68 10.56 9.68 -19.57
N ASN A 69 9.80 8.89 -18.82
CA ASN A 69 8.42 8.54 -19.13
C ASN A 69 7.43 9.47 -18.42
N VAL A 70 6.34 9.81 -19.08
CA VAL A 70 5.23 10.55 -18.48
C VAL A 70 4.63 9.76 -17.30
N LYS A 71 4.52 8.45 -17.45
CA LYS A 71 4.10 7.51 -16.41
C LYS A 71 5.33 6.73 -15.96
N PRO A 72 5.85 6.99 -14.76
CA PRO A 72 7.08 6.35 -14.32
C PRO A 72 6.90 4.86 -14.04
N THR A 73 7.99 4.14 -14.09
CA THR A 73 8.10 2.74 -13.68
C THR A 73 8.20 2.62 -12.14
N ARG A 74 7.99 1.41 -11.63
CA ARG A 74 8.25 1.09 -10.22
C ARG A 74 9.69 1.42 -9.82
N ALA A 75 10.67 1.07 -10.66
CA ALA A 75 12.08 1.32 -10.38
C ALA A 75 12.39 2.82 -10.22
N GLU A 76 11.91 3.65 -11.14
CA GLU A 76 12.05 5.11 -11.06
C GLU A 76 11.37 5.69 -9.81
N ALA A 77 10.22 5.15 -9.40
CA ALA A 77 9.54 5.59 -8.19
C ALA A 77 10.32 5.23 -6.91
N LEU A 78 10.91 4.04 -6.84
CA LEU A 78 11.76 3.63 -5.71
C LEU A 78 12.98 4.56 -5.57
N GLU A 79 13.62 4.91 -6.69
CA GLU A 79 14.74 5.83 -6.73
C GLU A 79 14.32 7.24 -6.31
N TYR A 80 13.21 7.74 -6.87
CA TYR A 80 12.66 9.04 -6.53
C TYR A 80 12.39 9.21 -5.03
N TYR A 81 11.65 8.28 -4.41
CA TYR A 81 11.33 8.38 -2.98
C TYR A 81 12.55 8.24 -2.09
N ARG A 82 13.58 7.49 -2.51
CA ARG A 82 14.87 7.44 -1.83
C ARG A 82 15.54 8.81 -1.85
N GLY A 83 15.67 9.41 -3.02
CA GLY A 83 16.24 10.75 -3.18
C GLY A 83 15.48 11.81 -2.40
N VAL A 84 14.16 11.73 -2.33
CA VAL A 84 13.34 12.64 -1.49
C VAL A 84 13.65 12.45 -0.01
N THR A 85 13.76 11.21 0.47
CA THR A 85 14.08 10.89 1.87
C THR A 85 15.44 11.43 2.25
N GLU A 86 16.43 11.26 1.38
CA GLU A 86 17.79 11.79 1.55
C GLU A 86 17.82 13.32 1.56
N SER A 87 17.13 13.98 0.61
CA SER A 87 17.10 15.44 0.48
C SER A 87 16.53 16.15 1.71
N TYR A 88 15.58 15.52 2.39
CA TYR A 88 15.01 16.05 3.64
C TYR A 88 15.67 15.51 4.90
N HIS A 89 16.67 14.61 4.76
CA HIS A 89 17.31 13.90 5.87
C HIS A 89 16.27 13.31 6.84
N LEU A 90 15.25 12.64 6.29
CA LEU A 90 14.16 12.10 7.11
C LEU A 90 14.69 10.98 8.00
N PRO A 91 14.49 11.05 9.32
CA PRO A 91 14.83 9.94 10.21
C PRO A 91 13.80 8.82 10.03
N VAL A 92 14.24 7.69 9.52
CA VAL A 92 13.41 6.52 9.30
C VAL A 92 14.04 5.30 9.95
N HIS A 93 13.31 4.64 10.83
CA HIS A 93 13.65 3.32 11.36
C HIS A 93 12.96 2.25 10.52
N TYR A 94 13.75 1.38 9.93
CA TYR A 94 13.29 0.29 9.07
C TYR A 94 13.23 -1.03 9.82
N GLN A 95 12.47 -2.00 9.28
CA GLN A 95 12.29 -3.35 9.83
C GLN A 95 11.71 -3.32 11.25
N GLU A 96 10.89 -2.31 11.55
CA GLU A 96 10.23 -2.12 12.84
C GLU A 96 8.72 -2.00 12.64
N ARG A 97 7.98 -3.00 13.08
CA ARG A 97 6.53 -3.01 13.00
C ARG A 97 5.93 -2.39 14.26
N VAL A 98 5.26 -1.26 14.13
CA VAL A 98 4.43 -0.71 15.20
C VAL A 98 3.26 -1.66 15.46
N VAL A 99 3.10 -2.09 16.72
CA VAL A 99 2.08 -3.05 17.15
C VAL A 99 1.05 -2.45 18.08
N GLY A 100 1.33 -1.28 18.68
CA GLY A 100 0.42 -0.61 19.59
C GLY A 100 0.78 0.84 19.85
N VAL A 101 -0.21 1.62 20.24
CA VAL A 101 -0.07 3.00 20.72
C VAL A 101 -0.89 3.11 22.01
N ALA A 102 -0.23 3.49 23.11
CA ALA A 102 -0.86 3.70 24.41
C ALA A 102 -0.68 5.15 24.88
N GLY A 103 -1.44 5.57 25.87
CA GLY A 103 -1.34 6.92 26.43
C GLY A 103 -2.44 7.86 25.92
N THR A 104 -2.18 9.16 25.99
CA THR A 104 -3.14 10.22 25.66
C THR A 104 -2.46 11.32 24.83
N ASP A 105 -3.25 12.22 24.31
CA ASP A 105 -2.75 13.35 23.54
C ASP A 105 -1.64 14.14 24.28
N GLY A 106 -0.51 14.30 23.60
CA GLY A 106 0.70 14.90 24.14
C GLY A 106 1.66 13.95 24.86
N ASN A 107 1.27 12.69 25.13
CA ASN A 107 2.09 11.69 25.83
C ASN A 107 1.75 10.28 25.39
N PHE A 108 2.10 9.92 24.16
CA PHE A 108 1.95 8.58 23.62
C PHE A 108 3.21 7.74 23.82
N GLU A 109 3.00 6.44 24.07
CA GLU A 109 3.99 5.38 23.99
C GLU A 109 3.65 4.51 22.78
N VAL A 110 4.57 4.45 21.80
CA VAL A 110 4.41 3.70 20.57
C VAL A 110 5.30 2.46 20.65
N HIS A 111 4.67 1.31 20.69
CA HIS A 111 5.34 0.01 20.80
C HIS A 111 5.59 -0.58 19.41
N ALA A 112 6.82 -1.00 19.16
CA ALA A 112 7.25 -1.62 17.91
C ALA A 112 8.03 -2.91 18.18
N ASN A 113 7.94 -3.85 17.25
CA ASN A 113 8.76 -5.07 17.21
C ASN A 113 9.68 -4.99 15.99
N THR A 114 10.97 -5.23 16.20
CA THR A 114 11.96 -5.35 15.13
C THR A 114 11.83 -6.71 14.42
N ALA A 115 12.47 -6.87 13.28
CA ALA A 115 12.41 -8.11 12.50
C ALA A 115 13.07 -9.30 13.23
N ASP A 116 14.03 -9.04 14.12
CA ASP A 116 14.70 -10.02 14.98
C ASP A 116 14.01 -10.24 16.32
N GLY A 117 12.85 -9.60 16.56
CA GLY A 117 11.99 -9.83 17.72
C GLY A 117 12.28 -8.93 18.92
N GLU A 118 13.18 -7.97 18.81
CA GLU A 118 13.39 -6.95 19.86
C GLU A 118 12.16 -6.05 19.99
N GLN A 119 11.77 -5.73 21.21
CA GLN A 119 10.72 -4.77 21.50
C GLN A 119 11.30 -3.37 21.69
N LYS A 120 10.72 -2.40 20.99
CA LYS A 120 11.07 -0.98 21.11
C LYS A 120 9.87 -0.16 21.55
N CYS A 121 10.14 0.90 22.30
CA CYS A 121 9.14 1.87 22.72
C CYS A 121 9.61 3.27 22.39
N TYR A 122 8.77 4.04 21.73
CA TYR A 122 9.02 5.44 21.38
C TYR A 122 8.03 6.34 22.10
N ARG A 123 8.47 7.49 22.55
CA ARG A 123 7.58 8.49 23.14
C ARG A 123 7.32 9.63 22.17
N ALA A 124 6.06 9.94 21.92
CA ALA A 124 5.67 10.99 20.99
C ALA A 124 4.48 11.80 21.51
N ARG A 125 4.42 13.08 21.13
CA ARG A 125 3.30 13.96 21.46
C ARG A 125 2.10 13.73 20.53
N LYS A 126 2.36 13.41 19.26
CA LYS A 126 1.37 13.12 18.23
C LYS A 126 1.78 11.90 17.42
N VAL A 127 0.79 11.15 16.93
CA VAL A 127 1.01 9.98 16.08
C VAL A 127 0.25 10.14 14.77
N VAL A 128 0.93 9.86 13.64
CA VAL A 128 0.33 9.83 12.31
C VAL A 128 0.38 8.40 11.78
N VAL A 129 -0.77 7.79 11.55
CA VAL A 129 -0.88 6.44 10.99
C VAL A 129 -1.02 6.53 9.47
N ALA A 130 -0.02 6.05 8.74
CA ALA A 130 0.08 6.05 7.27
C ALA A 130 0.40 4.65 6.72
N THR A 131 -0.16 3.62 7.32
CA THR A 131 0.18 2.19 7.10
C THR A 131 -0.24 1.63 5.74
N GLY A 132 -1.08 2.35 4.99
CA GLY A 132 -1.52 1.88 3.67
C GLY A 132 -2.54 0.74 3.74
N TYR A 133 -2.53 -0.13 2.70
CA TYR A 133 -3.51 -1.23 2.58
C TYR A 133 -2.96 -2.47 1.88
N TYR A 134 -1.80 -2.40 1.23
CA TYR A 134 -1.32 -3.42 0.31
C TYR A 134 -0.78 -4.68 1.00
N ASP A 135 -0.62 -4.65 2.30
CA ASP A 135 0.04 -5.71 3.06
C ASP A 135 -0.88 -6.86 3.50
N ILE A 136 -2.21 -6.64 3.44
CA ILE A 136 -3.19 -7.63 3.90
C ILE A 136 -4.13 -7.97 2.75
N PRO A 137 -3.99 -9.16 2.15
CA PRO A 137 -4.87 -9.61 1.08
C PRO A 137 -6.26 -9.97 1.62
N ASN A 138 -7.28 -9.78 0.77
CA ASN A 138 -8.59 -10.31 1.03
C ASN A 138 -8.56 -11.82 0.79
N LEU A 139 -8.50 -12.60 1.87
CA LEU A 139 -8.53 -14.06 1.78
C LEU A 139 -9.89 -14.54 1.27
N ILE A 140 -9.89 -15.62 0.49
CA ILE A 140 -11.09 -16.27 -0.02
C ILE A 140 -11.69 -17.18 1.08
N GLY A 141 -10.84 -17.73 1.94
CA GLY A 141 -11.22 -18.59 3.07
C GLY A 141 -11.61 -20.01 2.63
N ILE A 142 -10.89 -20.57 1.65
CA ILE A 142 -11.15 -21.90 1.09
C ILE A 142 -10.02 -22.89 1.40
N PRO A 143 -10.31 -24.22 1.42
CA PRO A 143 -9.27 -25.23 1.54
C PRO A 143 -8.20 -25.08 0.45
N GLY A 144 -6.93 -25.13 0.86
CA GLY A 144 -5.77 -25.05 -0.02
C GLY A 144 -5.36 -23.64 -0.45
N GLU A 145 -5.95 -22.59 0.10
CA GLU A 145 -5.51 -21.19 -0.15
C GLU A 145 -4.12 -20.91 0.39
N ASP A 146 -3.66 -21.68 1.38
CA ASP A 146 -2.34 -21.61 2.01
C ASP A 146 -1.26 -22.47 1.33
N LEU A 147 -1.61 -23.19 0.27
CA LEU A 147 -0.65 -24.02 -0.47
C LEU A 147 0.48 -23.15 -1.06
N PRO A 148 1.74 -23.64 -1.11
CA PRO A 148 2.90 -22.89 -1.64
C PRO A 148 2.75 -22.42 -3.09
N LYS A 149 1.86 -23.04 -3.87
CA LYS A 149 1.55 -22.64 -5.24
C LYS A 149 0.58 -21.47 -5.35
N VAL A 150 -0.01 -21.01 -4.24
CA VAL A 150 -0.95 -19.90 -4.18
C VAL A 150 -0.24 -18.64 -3.73
N SER A 151 -0.43 -17.56 -4.47
CA SER A 151 0.06 -16.24 -4.08
C SER A 151 -1.03 -15.19 -4.24
N HIS A 152 -1.09 -14.28 -3.28
CA HIS A 152 -1.94 -13.09 -3.35
C HIS A 152 -1.23 -11.90 -3.99
N TYR A 153 0.08 -12.02 -4.25
CA TYR A 153 0.91 -10.96 -4.82
C TYR A 153 1.50 -11.42 -6.16
N TYR A 154 1.19 -10.68 -7.20
CA TYR A 154 1.78 -10.94 -8.50
C TYR A 154 3.20 -10.36 -8.54
N GLY A 155 4.15 -11.17 -9.01
CA GLY A 155 5.54 -10.78 -9.18
C GLY A 155 5.92 -10.63 -10.65
N GLU A 156 6.51 -11.69 -11.21
CA GLU A 156 7.08 -11.73 -12.55
C GLU A 156 6.59 -12.95 -13.31
N ALA A 157 6.35 -12.81 -14.61
CA ALA A 157 5.78 -13.86 -15.45
C ALA A 157 6.75 -14.95 -15.90
N HIS A 158 8.06 -14.65 -15.99
CA HIS A 158 9.04 -15.51 -16.67
C HIS A 158 9.09 -16.95 -16.10
N ALA A 159 8.96 -17.10 -14.80
CA ALA A 159 8.98 -18.41 -14.14
C ALA A 159 7.80 -19.34 -14.53
N PHE A 160 6.76 -18.79 -15.16
CA PHE A 160 5.54 -19.51 -15.51
C PHE A 160 5.43 -19.89 -16.99
N TYR A 161 6.52 -19.77 -17.74
CA TYR A 161 6.55 -20.20 -19.14
C TYR A 161 6.07 -21.65 -19.29
N GLN A 162 5.07 -21.88 -20.17
CA GLN A 162 4.39 -23.15 -20.42
C GLN A 162 3.67 -23.77 -19.19
N ARG A 163 3.48 -23.01 -18.10
CA ARG A 163 2.76 -23.47 -16.91
C ARG A 163 1.27 -23.13 -16.99
N LYS A 164 0.45 -23.96 -16.35
CA LYS A 164 -0.98 -23.72 -16.18
C LYS A 164 -1.20 -22.83 -14.96
N VAL A 165 -1.56 -21.56 -15.19
CA VAL A 165 -1.73 -20.57 -14.12
C VAL A 165 -3.19 -20.14 -14.03
N ALA A 166 -3.79 -20.31 -12.85
CA ALA A 166 -5.11 -19.76 -12.55
C ALA A 166 -4.98 -18.38 -11.91
N VAL A 167 -5.77 -17.42 -12.38
CA VAL A 167 -5.89 -16.07 -11.79
C VAL A 167 -7.31 -15.92 -11.26
N ILE A 168 -7.43 -15.78 -9.94
CA ILE A 168 -8.71 -15.56 -9.26
C ILE A 168 -8.89 -14.06 -9.08
N GLY A 169 -9.95 -13.50 -9.66
CA GLY A 169 -10.24 -12.07 -9.61
C GLY A 169 -10.60 -11.49 -10.98
N GLY A 170 -11.13 -10.27 -11.01
CA GLY A 170 -11.61 -9.64 -12.25
C GLY A 170 -11.35 -8.13 -12.33
N ALA A 171 -10.42 -7.59 -11.52
CA ALA A 171 -10.06 -6.17 -11.53
C ALA A 171 -8.68 -5.92 -12.19
N ASN A 172 -8.13 -4.70 -12.04
CA ASN A 172 -6.87 -4.30 -12.69
C ASN A 172 -5.72 -5.28 -12.47
N SER A 173 -5.50 -5.70 -11.22
CA SER A 173 -4.39 -6.60 -10.89
C SER A 173 -4.51 -7.95 -11.59
N ALA A 174 -5.72 -8.53 -11.60
CA ALA A 174 -5.99 -9.80 -12.28
C ALA A 174 -5.83 -9.68 -13.80
N ALA A 175 -6.36 -8.61 -14.42
CA ALA A 175 -6.24 -8.40 -15.85
C ALA A 175 -4.78 -8.18 -16.29
N ILE A 176 -4.02 -7.40 -15.53
CA ILE A 176 -2.59 -7.13 -15.81
C ILE A 176 -1.78 -8.42 -15.68
N ALA A 177 -1.95 -9.15 -14.55
CA ALA A 177 -1.25 -10.40 -14.33
C ALA A 177 -1.57 -11.44 -15.40
N ALA A 178 -2.85 -11.60 -15.78
CA ALA A 178 -3.27 -12.53 -16.81
C ALA A 178 -2.66 -12.19 -18.18
N LEU A 179 -2.65 -10.91 -18.57
CA LEU A 179 -2.04 -10.47 -19.82
C LEU A 179 -0.52 -10.65 -19.82
N ASP A 180 0.13 -10.34 -18.72
CA ASP A 180 1.58 -10.47 -18.59
C ASP A 180 2.01 -11.95 -18.64
N LEU A 181 1.35 -12.81 -17.88
CA LEU A 181 1.53 -14.27 -17.92
C LEU A 181 1.32 -14.84 -19.33
N PHE A 182 0.22 -14.44 -20.00
CA PHE A 182 -0.08 -14.88 -21.35
C PHE A 182 1.02 -14.48 -22.34
N ARG A 183 1.47 -13.23 -22.31
CA ARG A 183 2.54 -12.72 -23.19
C ARG A 183 3.88 -13.44 -22.98
N HIS A 184 4.09 -13.99 -21.78
CA HIS A 184 5.28 -14.79 -21.44
C HIS A 184 5.05 -16.31 -21.61
N GLY A 185 3.98 -16.71 -22.31
CA GLY A 185 3.75 -18.09 -22.72
C GLY A 185 3.15 -19.02 -21.66
N ALA A 186 2.57 -18.48 -20.59
CA ALA A 186 1.79 -19.26 -19.65
C ALA A 186 0.39 -19.61 -20.23
N GLN A 187 -0.15 -20.76 -19.82
CA GLN A 187 -1.54 -21.16 -20.09
C GLN A 187 -2.44 -20.57 -19.01
N VAL A 188 -3.05 -19.41 -19.29
CA VAL A 188 -3.77 -18.63 -18.29
C VAL A 188 -5.26 -19.00 -18.27
N THR A 189 -5.81 -19.16 -17.06
CA THR A 189 -7.25 -19.29 -16.81
C THR A 189 -7.68 -18.26 -15.76
N ILE A 190 -8.64 -17.41 -16.09
CA ILE A 190 -9.27 -16.48 -15.14
C ILE A 190 -10.52 -17.16 -14.55
N ILE A 191 -10.70 -17.04 -13.23
CA ILE A 191 -11.91 -17.45 -12.52
C ILE A 191 -12.44 -16.23 -11.76
N HIS A 192 -13.66 -15.81 -12.08
CA HIS A 192 -14.25 -14.59 -11.52
C HIS A 192 -15.70 -14.81 -11.08
N ALA A 193 -16.03 -14.31 -9.89
CA ALA A 193 -17.35 -14.51 -9.28
C ALA A 193 -18.48 -13.73 -9.97
N GLU A 194 -18.15 -12.60 -10.60
CA GLU A 194 -19.12 -11.75 -11.29
C GLU A 194 -19.31 -12.16 -12.76
N ALA A 195 -20.42 -11.72 -13.37
CA ALA A 195 -20.73 -11.99 -14.78
C ALA A 195 -19.75 -11.34 -15.76
N GLU A 196 -19.14 -10.22 -15.37
CA GLU A 196 -18.23 -9.44 -16.21
C GLU A 196 -17.00 -9.01 -15.40
N LEU A 197 -15.90 -8.77 -16.11
CA LEU A 197 -14.74 -8.12 -15.52
C LEU A 197 -15.09 -6.72 -15.00
N SER A 198 -14.46 -6.32 -13.91
CA SER A 198 -14.71 -5.03 -13.24
C SER A 198 -14.65 -3.87 -14.23
N ARG A 199 -15.68 -3.00 -14.24
CA ARG A 199 -15.71 -1.78 -15.06
C ARG A 199 -14.63 -0.76 -14.68
N HIS A 200 -13.93 -0.97 -13.57
CA HIS A 200 -12.79 -0.15 -13.14
C HIS A 200 -11.45 -0.57 -13.75
N ILE A 201 -11.42 -1.61 -14.58
CA ILE A 201 -10.22 -1.91 -15.39
C ILE A 201 -9.94 -0.72 -16.29
N LYS A 202 -8.68 -0.29 -16.31
CA LYS A 202 -8.25 0.88 -17.07
C LYS A 202 -8.55 0.70 -18.55
N TYR A 203 -9.05 1.77 -19.20
CA TYR A 203 -9.53 1.75 -20.58
C TYR A 203 -8.48 1.27 -21.61
N TRP A 204 -7.19 1.39 -21.30
CA TRP A 204 -6.10 0.90 -22.16
C TRP A 204 -5.73 -0.57 -21.91
N ILE A 205 -6.24 -1.20 -20.83
CA ILE A 205 -6.02 -2.61 -20.50
C ILE A 205 -7.24 -3.44 -20.93
N ARG A 206 -8.44 -2.91 -20.70
CA ARG A 206 -9.70 -3.61 -20.92
C ARG A 206 -9.84 -4.22 -22.33
N PRO A 207 -9.57 -3.50 -23.46
CA PRO A 207 -9.74 -4.08 -24.80
C PRO A 207 -8.84 -5.30 -25.05
N ASP A 208 -7.63 -5.31 -24.51
CA ASP A 208 -6.71 -6.41 -24.72
C ASP A 208 -7.15 -7.66 -23.96
N ILE A 209 -7.48 -7.54 -22.66
CA ILE A 209 -7.94 -8.71 -21.88
C ILE A 209 -9.26 -9.29 -22.43
N GLU A 210 -10.21 -8.43 -22.83
CA GLU A 210 -11.47 -8.87 -23.42
C GLU A 210 -11.26 -9.59 -24.77
N ASN A 211 -10.34 -9.09 -25.61
CA ASN A 211 -9.98 -9.74 -26.87
C ASN A 211 -9.32 -11.10 -26.65
N ARG A 212 -8.36 -11.22 -25.69
CA ARG A 212 -7.71 -12.49 -25.37
C ARG A 212 -8.71 -13.53 -24.84
N ILE A 213 -9.70 -13.11 -24.07
CA ILE A 213 -10.78 -13.99 -23.60
C ILE A 213 -11.69 -14.40 -24.76
N LYS A 214 -12.11 -13.44 -25.60
CA LYS A 214 -13.02 -13.69 -26.73
C LYS A 214 -12.44 -14.65 -27.76
N GLU A 215 -11.16 -14.55 -28.05
CA GLU A 215 -10.46 -15.45 -29.00
C GLU A 215 -10.04 -16.78 -28.38
N GLY A 216 -10.21 -16.95 -27.05
CA GLY A 216 -9.88 -18.18 -26.33
C GLY A 216 -8.39 -18.34 -25.98
N SER A 217 -7.56 -17.33 -26.21
CA SER A 217 -6.13 -17.31 -25.81
C SER A 217 -5.95 -17.31 -24.29
N ILE A 218 -6.85 -16.64 -23.58
CA ILE A 218 -7.00 -16.71 -22.13
C ILE A 218 -8.37 -17.32 -21.85
N ARG A 219 -8.42 -18.46 -21.15
CA ARG A 219 -9.68 -19.04 -20.69
C ARG A 219 -10.27 -18.20 -19.58
N ALA A 220 -11.60 -18.05 -19.55
CA ALA A 220 -12.27 -17.34 -18.48
C ALA A 220 -13.55 -18.07 -18.05
N TYR A 221 -13.71 -18.23 -16.74
CA TYR A 221 -14.92 -18.74 -16.11
C TYR A 221 -15.52 -17.60 -15.28
N MET A 222 -16.53 -16.95 -15.83
CA MET A 222 -17.32 -15.91 -15.16
C MET A 222 -18.41 -16.55 -14.30
N GLU A 223 -19.02 -15.77 -13.39
CA GLU A 223 -20.01 -16.24 -12.42
C GLU A 223 -19.57 -17.52 -11.69
N SER A 224 -18.28 -17.63 -11.42
CA SER A 224 -17.65 -18.84 -10.89
C SER A 224 -16.87 -18.56 -9.63
N THR A 225 -17.20 -19.29 -8.56
CA THR A 225 -16.57 -19.15 -7.24
C THR A 225 -15.69 -20.35 -6.96
N VAL A 226 -14.42 -20.11 -6.65
CA VAL A 226 -13.48 -21.16 -6.25
C VAL A 226 -13.90 -21.73 -4.90
N LYS A 227 -13.87 -23.07 -4.79
CA LYS A 227 -14.27 -23.82 -3.61
C LYS A 227 -13.11 -24.54 -2.93
N GLU A 228 -12.11 -24.97 -3.71
CA GLU A 228 -10.98 -25.72 -3.19
C GLU A 228 -9.79 -25.61 -4.15
N ILE A 229 -8.59 -25.56 -3.60
CA ILE A 229 -7.32 -25.66 -4.33
C ILE A 229 -6.60 -26.90 -3.82
N THR A 230 -6.18 -27.77 -4.72
CA THR A 230 -5.36 -28.95 -4.40
C THR A 230 -3.96 -28.80 -4.99
N PRO A 231 -2.97 -29.65 -4.69
CA PRO A 231 -1.62 -29.53 -5.24
C PRO A 231 -1.56 -29.51 -6.78
N ASP A 232 -2.51 -30.12 -7.48
CA ASP A 232 -2.50 -30.29 -8.94
C ASP A 232 -3.70 -29.66 -9.65
N SER A 233 -4.69 -29.14 -8.91
CA SER A 233 -5.95 -28.67 -9.50
C SER A 233 -6.61 -27.56 -8.70
N ILE A 234 -7.64 -26.97 -9.31
CA ILE A 234 -8.55 -26.01 -8.69
C ILE A 234 -9.99 -26.40 -9.02
N TRP A 235 -10.86 -26.37 -8.01
CA TRP A 235 -12.28 -26.62 -8.10
C TRP A 235 -13.05 -25.34 -7.92
N PHE A 236 -14.01 -25.13 -8.79
CA PHE A 236 -14.91 -23.97 -8.70
C PHE A 236 -16.33 -24.38 -9.10
N GLU A 237 -17.29 -23.54 -8.73
CA GLU A 237 -18.71 -23.74 -8.94
C GLU A 237 -19.29 -22.51 -9.62
N ASN A 238 -20.07 -22.73 -10.70
CA ASN A 238 -20.75 -21.64 -11.38
C ASN A 238 -22.07 -21.26 -10.66
N ALA A 239 -22.77 -20.23 -11.17
CA ALA A 239 -24.03 -19.74 -10.60
C ALA A 239 -25.16 -20.80 -10.60
N GLN A 240 -25.06 -21.83 -11.43
CA GLN A 240 -26.02 -22.96 -11.53
C GLN A 240 -25.69 -24.10 -10.55
N GLY A 241 -24.58 -23.97 -9.80
CA GLY A 241 -24.13 -25.02 -8.87
C GLY A 241 -23.33 -26.13 -9.54
N GLU A 242 -22.98 -25.99 -10.81
CA GLU A 242 -22.16 -26.96 -11.52
C GLU A 242 -20.70 -26.83 -11.11
N ARG A 243 -20.12 -27.97 -10.68
CA ARG A 243 -18.72 -28.04 -10.28
C ARG A 243 -17.81 -28.37 -11.44
N THR A 244 -16.75 -27.59 -11.58
CA THR A 244 -15.70 -27.80 -12.58
C THR A 244 -14.35 -27.95 -11.89
N ARG A 245 -13.56 -28.91 -12.38
CA ARG A 245 -12.15 -29.10 -11.99
C ARG A 245 -11.27 -28.78 -13.18
N ILE A 246 -10.24 -27.98 -12.96
CA ILE A 246 -9.16 -27.78 -13.93
C ILE A 246 -7.81 -28.09 -13.29
N GLU A 247 -6.91 -28.64 -14.07
CA GLU A 247 -5.52 -28.80 -13.67
C GLU A 247 -4.83 -27.44 -13.64
N ASN A 248 -3.98 -27.21 -12.65
CA ASN A 248 -3.16 -26.01 -12.57
C ASN A 248 -1.90 -26.21 -11.76
N ASP A 249 -0.85 -25.50 -12.16
CA ASP A 249 0.45 -25.53 -11.49
C ASP A 249 0.55 -24.41 -10.42
N TYR A 250 -0.04 -23.25 -10.68
CA TYR A 250 0.05 -22.05 -9.83
C TYR A 250 -1.27 -21.30 -9.80
N VAL A 251 -1.50 -20.59 -8.69
CA VAL A 251 -2.69 -19.76 -8.47
C VAL A 251 -2.28 -18.36 -8.01
N TYR A 252 -2.77 -17.36 -8.70
CA TYR A 252 -2.76 -15.97 -8.23
C TYR A 252 -4.16 -15.58 -7.74
N ALA A 253 -4.35 -15.47 -6.42
CA ALA A 253 -5.58 -15.02 -5.80
C ALA A 253 -5.56 -13.49 -5.65
N LEU A 254 -5.89 -12.78 -6.73
CA LEU A 254 -5.84 -11.32 -6.82
C LEU A 254 -7.19 -10.69 -6.47
N THR A 255 -7.63 -10.96 -5.26
CA THR A 255 -8.93 -10.59 -4.69
C THR A 255 -8.95 -9.20 -4.05
N GLY A 256 -7.83 -8.46 -4.15
CA GLY A 256 -7.65 -7.15 -3.56
C GLY A 256 -7.05 -7.21 -2.16
N TYR A 257 -6.94 -6.04 -1.53
CA TYR A 257 -6.26 -5.84 -0.25
C TYR A 257 -7.06 -4.85 0.60
N HIS A 258 -6.79 -4.83 1.90
CA HIS A 258 -7.41 -3.90 2.83
C HIS A 258 -6.43 -3.35 3.88
N PRO A 259 -6.70 -2.16 4.47
CA PRO A 259 -5.96 -1.67 5.62
C PRO A 259 -6.02 -2.61 6.82
N ASP A 260 -5.05 -2.49 7.72
CA ASP A 260 -5.06 -3.20 9.00
C ASP A 260 -6.09 -2.57 9.95
N PHE A 261 -7.33 -3.04 9.84
CA PHE A 261 -8.42 -2.56 10.67
C PHE A 261 -8.30 -3.01 12.13
N ASP A 262 -7.64 -4.13 12.38
CA ASP A 262 -7.46 -4.65 13.73
C ASP A 262 -6.41 -3.81 14.48
N PHE A 263 -5.34 -3.40 13.81
CA PHE A 263 -4.41 -2.42 14.35
C PHE A 263 -5.12 -1.09 14.68
N LEU A 264 -5.95 -0.57 13.78
CA LEU A 264 -6.69 0.68 14.04
C LEU A 264 -7.58 0.56 15.27
N ARG A 265 -8.34 -0.54 15.41
CA ARG A 265 -9.18 -0.79 16.58
C ARG A 265 -8.35 -0.96 17.86
N HIS A 266 -7.22 -1.64 17.75
CA HIS A 266 -6.31 -1.87 18.88
C HIS A 266 -5.76 -0.55 19.47
N ILE A 267 -5.50 0.44 18.64
CA ILE A 267 -5.07 1.78 19.08
C ILE A 267 -6.24 2.73 19.41
N GLY A 268 -7.47 2.21 19.51
CA GLY A 268 -8.66 2.96 19.91
C GLY A 268 -9.36 3.74 18.79
N VAL A 269 -8.95 3.57 17.54
CA VAL A 269 -9.64 4.21 16.40
C VAL A 269 -10.92 3.44 16.08
N GLU A 270 -12.04 4.14 16.13
CA GLU A 270 -13.33 3.60 15.73
C GLU A 270 -13.37 3.33 14.23
N VAL A 271 -13.82 2.13 13.86
CA VAL A 271 -13.94 1.69 12.46
C VAL A 271 -15.39 1.30 12.20
N ASP A 272 -16.04 1.96 11.25
CA ASP A 272 -17.43 1.68 10.87
C ASP A 272 -17.58 0.21 10.41
N PRO A 273 -18.47 -0.59 11.01
CA PRO A 273 -18.56 -2.01 10.74
C PRO A 273 -19.04 -2.36 9.31
N ARG A 274 -19.76 -1.44 8.64
CA ARG A 274 -20.28 -1.67 7.29
C ARG A 274 -19.30 -1.27 6.20
N THR A 275 -18.68 -0.11 6.34
CA THR A 275 -17.77 0.47 5.33
C THR A 275 -16.30 0.21 5.63
N SER A 276 -16.00 -0.21 6.87
CA SER A 276 -14.66 -0.29 7.45
C SER A 276 -13.88 1.04 7.40
N ARG A 277 -14.57 2.17 7.26
CA ARG A 277 -13.95 3.48 7.32
C ARG A 277 -13.63 3.84 8.76
N PRO A 278 -12.41 4.27 9.05
CA PRO A 278 -12.08 4.79 10.37
C PRO A 278 -12.74 6.15 10.58
N ASN A 279 -13.12 6.43 11.83
CA ASN A 279 -13.57 7.74 12.25
C ASN A 279 -12.43 8.74 12.10
N CYS A 280 -12.57 9.66 11.15
CA CYS A 280 -11.52 10.59 10.76
C CYS A 280 -12.13 11.93 10.32
N ASN A 281 -11.69 13.01 10.93
CA ASN A 281 -12.08 14.35 10.52
C ASN A 281 -11.54 14.66 9.12
N THR A 282 -12.40 15.04 8.20
CA THR A 282 -12.04 15.28 6.79
C THR A 282 -11.15 16.49 6.56
N LYS A 283 -11.08 17.44 7.50
CA LYS A 283 -10.27 18.66 7.39
C LYS A 283 -8.92 18.52 8.08
N THR A 284 -8.91 17.97 9.31
CA THR A 284 -7.70 17.87 10.14
C THR A 284 -7.01 16.52 10.03
N ARG A 285 -7.72 15.50 9.54
CA ARG A 285 -7.26 14.09 9.52
C ARG A 285 -7.09 13.48 10.92
N GLN A 286 -7.53 14.13 11.98
CA GLN A 286 -7.53 13.56 13.32
C GLN A 286 -8.61 12.50 13.46
N SER A 287 -8.29 11.39 14.11
CA SER A 287 -9.25 10.33 14.43
C SER A 287 -10.14 10.73 15.61
N ASN A 288 -11.02 9.80 16.04
CA ASN A 288 -11.75 9.94 17.31
C ASN A 288 -10.83 9.95 18.54
N VAL A 289 -9.58 9.46 18.41
CA VAL A 289 -8.57 9.51 19.48
C VAL A 289 -7.79 10.82 19.34
N PRO A 290 -7.92 11.78 20.27
CA PRO A 290 -7.17 13.04 20.20
C PRO A 290 -5.68 12.79 20.10
N GLY A 291 -5.00 13.51 19.19
CA GLY A 291 -3.56 13.37 18.96
C GLY A 291 -3.14 12.24 18.00
N ILE A 292 -4.06 11.35 17.60
CA ILE A 292 -3.84 10.34 16.57
C ILE A 292 -4.48 10.82 15.24
N TYR A 293 -3.66 10.90 14.20
CA TYR A 293 -4.03 11.33 12.86
C TYR A 293 -3.91 10.17 11.86
N LEU A 294 -4.75 10.17 10.82
CA LEU A 294 -4.75 9.15 9.78
C LEU A 294 -4.40 9.76 8.42
N ALA A 295 -3.50 9.14 7.68
CA ALA A 295 -3.02 9.65 6.40
C ALA A 295 -2.99 8.57 5.30
N GLY A 296 -3.38 8.95 4.09
CA GLY A 296 -3.38 8.06 2.93
C GLY A 296 -4.60 7.16 2.86
N VAL A 297 -4.42 6.06 2.14
CA VAL A 297 -5.51 5.14 1.80
C VAL A 297 -6.15 4.44 3.00
N VAL A 298 -5.48 4.38 4.13
CA VAL A 298 -6.02 3.81 5.38
C VAL A 298 -7.37 4.41 5.78
N ILE A 299 -7.66 5.67 5.41
CA ILE A 299 -8.94 6.33 5.73
C ILE A 299 -10.10 5.95 4.80
N SER A 300 -9.85 5.25 3.70
CA SER A 300 -10.88 4.85 2.73
C SER A 300 -11.65 3.58 3.13
N GLY A 301 -11.22 2.90 4.18
CA GLY A 301 -11.80 1.62 4.54
C GLY A 301 -11.62 0.58 3.44
N ARG A 302 -12.68 -0.12 3.06
CA ARG A 302 -12.65 -1.11 1.96
C ARG A 302 -12.59 -0.49 0.57
N HIS A 303 -12.85 0.81 0.42
CA HIS A 303 -12.85 1.50 -0.88
C HIS A 303 -11.44 2.02 -1.23
N THR A 304 -10.48 1.10 -1.36
CA THR A 304 -9.06 1.42 -1.58
C THR A 304 -8.76 2.13 -2.90
N ASN A 305 -9.76 2.30 -3.76
CA ASN A 305 -9.69 3.03 -5.04
C ASN A 305 -10.05 4.52 -4.95
N GLU A 306 -10.25 5.08 -3.75
CA GLU A 306 -10.58 6.50 -3.56
C GLU A 306 -9.36 7.36 -3.24
N ILE A 307 -8.38 6.79 -2.53
CA ILE A 307 -7.18 7.50 -2.12
C ILE A 307 -5.94 6.81 -2.68
N PHE A 308 -5.16 7.59 -3.41
CA PHE A 308 -3.89 7.22 -4.02
C PHE A 308 -2.81 8.18 -3.55
N ILE A 309 -1.58 8.03 -4.04
CA ILE A 309 -0.50 8.99 -3.78
C ILE A 309 -0.91 10.40 -4.24
N GLU A 310 -1.60 10.49 -5.37
CA GLU A 310 -2.04 11.74 -6.03
C GLU A 310 -2.79 12.71 -5.12
N ASN A 311 -3.65 12.19 -4.25
CA ASN A 311 -4.45 12.97 -3.31
C ASN A 311 -3.98 12.79 -1.85
N GLY A 312 -3.48 11.63 -1.48
CA GLY A 312 -2.96 11.35 -0.14
C GLY A 312 -1.73 12.19 0.23
N ARG A 313 -0.91 12.56 -0.75
CA ARG A 313 0.29 13.39 -0.55
C ARG A 313 0.01 14.77 0.09
N PHE A 314 -1.23 15.25 0.04
CA PHE A 314 -1.61 16.51 0.65
C PHE A 314 -2.08 16.39 2.11
N HIS A 315 -2.24 15.15 2.63
CA HIS A 315 -2.69 14.95 4.01
C HIS A 315 -1.69 15.48 5.03
N GLY A 316 -0.39 15.42 4.74
CA GLY A 316 0.66 15.98 5.60
C GLY A 316 0.43 17.46 5.92
N LYS A 317 0.13 18.28 4.90
CA LYS A 317 -0.18 19.71 5.09
C LYS A 317 -1.36 19.94 6.01
N GLN A 318 -2.43 19.15 5.85
CA GLN A 318 -3.64 19.25 6.68
C GLN A 318 -3.35 18.88 8.14
N ILE A 319 -2.61 17.79 8.34
CA ILE A 319 -2.25 17.28 9.66
C ILE A 319 -1.34 18.27 10.39
N ILE A 320 -0.26 18.71 9.74
CA ILE A 320 0.70 19.59 10.37
C ILE A 320 0.10 20.97 10.65
N ALA A 321 -0.78 21.48 9.79
CA ALA A 321 -1.51 22.72 10.06
C ALA A 321 -2.40 22.63 11.31
N ASP A 322 -2.94 21.47 11.61
CA ASP A 322 -3.72 21.24 12.84
C ASP A 322 -2.83 21.05 14.06
N ILE A 323 -1.79 20.22 13.94
CA ILE A 323 -0.79 19.98 15.01
C ILE A 323 -0.15 21.32 15.48
N SER A 324 0.18 22.21 14.52
CA SER A 324 0.79 23.50 14.82
C SER A 324 -0.07 24.41 15.70
N LYS A 325 -1.39 24.29 15.64
CA LYS A 325 -2.32 25.04 16.53
C LYS A 325 -2.24 24.54 17.97
N HIS A 326 -1.95 23.26 18.17
CA HIS A 326 -1.93 22.62 19.49
C HIS A 326 -0.55 22.63 20.13
N LEU A 327 0.52 22.47 19.34
CA LEU A 327 1.89 22.44 19.85
C LEU A 327 2.60 23.82 19.81
N GLY A 328 2.00 24.81 19.17
CA GLY A 328 2.60 26.10 18.87
C GLY A 328 3.56 26.02 17.67
N ALA A 329 3.64 27.11 16.89
CA ALA A 329 4.64 27.23 15.82
C ALA A 329 6.05 27.30 16.46
N ARG A 330 6.97 26.45 16.02
CA ARG A 330 8.35 26.50 16.51
C ARG A 330 9.17 27.47 15.67
N PRO A 331 10.08 28.26 16.31
CA PRO A 331 10.98 29.14 15.58
C PRO A 331 11.86 28.30 14.63
N SER A 332 12.15 28.85 13.46
CA SER A 332 13.05 28.24 12.48
C SER A 332 14.38 27.92 13.15
N LYS A 333 14.78 26.65 13.18
CA LYS A 333 16.17 26.31 13.48
C LYS A 333 16.99 26.83 12.30
N ASN A 334 17.80 27.86 12.52
CA ASN A 334 18.83 28.29 11.56
C ASN A 334 19.65 27.05 11.20
N ARG A 335 19.43 26.49 10.01
CA ARG A 335 20.36 25.54 9.41
C ARG A 335 21.59 26.36 9.04
N GLY A 336 22.55 26.44 9.99
CA GLY A 336 23.84 27.01 9.75
C GLY A 336 24.45 26.32 8.54
N GLY A 337 24.54 27.04 7.43
CA GLY A 337 25.29 26.62 6.28
C GLY A 337 26.75 26.53 6.67
N GLU A 338 27.28 25.38 6.98
CA GLU A 338 28.67 25.09 6.75
C GLU A 338 28.87 25.01 5.22
N GLN A 339 29.12 26.20 4.64
CA GLN A 339 29.82 26.28 3.37
C GLN A 339 31.23 25.76 3.65
N THR A 340 31.51 24.52 3.36
CA THR A 340 32.87 24.06 3.19
C THR A 340 33.42 24.74 1.93
N ASP A 341 34.35 25.65 2.14
CA ASP A 341 35.15 26.30 1.10
C ASP A 341 35.91 25.20 0.30
N PRO A 342 35.77 25.12 -1.03
CA PRO A 342 36.45 24.09 -1.83
C PRO A 342 37.88 24.49 -2.19
N SER A 343 38.56 25.30 -1.39
CA SER A 343 39.96 25.66 -1.59
C SER A 343 40.82 25.35 -0.34
N GLN A 344 41.07 24.03 -0.11
CA GLN A 344 42.31 23.54 0.53
C GLN A 344 42.63 22.14 0.01
#